data_a93e8f4a2e98cb754a9bb98ef80e43f7
#
_entry.id   a93e8f4a2e98cb754a9bb98ef80e43f7
#
_cell.length_a   1.000
_cell.length_b   1.000
_cell.length_c   1.000
_cell.angle_alpha   90.00
_cell.angle_beta   90.00
_cell.angle_gamma   90.00
#
_symmetry.space_group_name_H-M   'P 1'
#
loop_
_entity.id
_entity.type
_entity.pdbx_description
1 polymer ?
#
loop_
_entity_poly.entity_id
_entity_poly.type
_entity_poly.pdbx_seq_one_letter_code
_entity_poly.pdbx_strand_id
1 'polypeptide(L)'
;MYYDIVLAGDLMNQAKLIKRIRDLREDHDMTQTEVADVLHTSQTMYARYERGANELPIRHLIALCNLYHVSSDYILGLSNKKK
;
A
#
# COMPACT_ATOMS: atom_id res chain seq x y z
N MET A 1 -23.00 11.16 11.65
CA MET A 1 -22.41 12.21 10.81
C MET A 1 -20.91 12.28 10.94
N TYR A 2 -20.37 12.53 12.14
CA TYR A 2 -18.94 12.57 12.33
C TYR A 2 -18.26 11.25 11.93
N TYR A 3 -18.86 10.13 12.35
CA TYR A 3 -18.32 8.81 12.05
C TYR A 3 -18.37 8.50 10.56
N ASP A 4 -19.42 8.94 9.87
CA ASP A 4 -19.52 8.71 8.44
C ASP A 4 -18.44 9.43 7.66
N ILE A 5 -18.09 10.64 8.08
CA ILE A 5 -17.02 11.41 7.44
C ILE A 5 -15.68 10.73 7.62
N VAL A 6 -15.40 10.24 8.83
CA VAL A 6 -14.15 9.54 9.13
C VAL A 6 -14.05 8.27 8.31
N LEU A 7 -15.12 7.47 8.25
CA LEU A 7 -15.14 6.23 7.47
C LEU A 7 -14.94 6.50 5.99
N ALA A 8 -15.58 7.54 5.45
CA ALA A 8 -15.43 7.88 4.04
C ALA A 8 -13.98 8.27 3.74
N GLY A 9 -13.34 9.03 4.62
CA GLY A 9 -11.95 9.41 4.47
C GLY A 9 -11.02 8.20 4.48
N ASP A 10 -11.24 7.27 5.41
CA ASP A 10 -10.45 6.05 5.52
C ASP A 10 -10.59 5.19 4.26
N LEU A 11 -11.81 5.01 3.75
CA LEU A 11 -12.05 4.23 2.54
C LEU A 11 -11.36 4.85 1.34
N MET A 12 -11.40 6.17 1.20
CA MET A 12 -10.74 6.86 0.10
C MET A 12 -9.22 6.72 0.17
N ASN A 13 -8.64 6.82 1.37
CA ASN A 13 -7.22 6.66 1.56
C ASN A 13 -6.79 5.22 1.27
N GLN A 14 -7.59 4.25 1.69
CA GLN A 14 -7.31 2.85 1.39
C GLN A 14 -7.35 2.57 -0.10
N ALA A 15 -8.30 3.15 -0.83
CA ALA A 15 -8.39 2.96 -2.27
C ALA A 15 -7.13 3.46 -2.97
N LYS A 16 -6.61 4.62 -2.58
CA LYS A 16 -5.38 5.16 -3.15
C LYS A 16 -4.17 4.30 -2.78
N LEU A 17 -4.08 3.88 -1.52
CA LEU A 17 -2.99 3.03 -1.07
C LEU A 17 -2.95 1.73 -1.87
N ILE A 18 -4.10 1.07 -2.02
CA ILE A 18 -4.21 -0.20 -2.74
C ILE A 18 -3.73 -0.02 -4.18
N LYS A 19 -4.21 1.02 -4.84
CA LYS A 19 -3.82 1.29 -6.22
C LYS A 19 -2.32 1.59 -6.31
N ARG A 20 -1.79 2.38 -5.39
CA ARG A 20 -0.39 2.81 -5.45
C ARG A 20 0.58 1.69 -5.18
N ILE A 21 0.31 0.80 -4.22
CA ILE A 21 1.21 -0.32 -3.98
C ILE A 21 1.23 -1.28 -5.17
N ARG A 22 0.09 -1.49 -5.82
CA ARG A 22 0.03 -2.32 -7.02
C ARG A 22 0.75 -1.65 -8.19
N ASP A 23 0.49 -0.37 -8.43
CA ASP A 23 1.13 0.36 -9.53
C ASP A 23 2.64 0.40 -9.35
N LEU A 24 3.13 0.64 -8.14
CA LEU A 24 4.56 0.63 -7.86
C LEU A 24 5.17 -0.74 -8.12
N ARG A 25 4.49 -1.80 -7.70
CA ARG A 25 4.98 -3.16 -7.96
C ARG A 25 5.07 -3.43 -9.47
N GLU A 26 4.03 -3.11 -10.20
CA GLU A 26 3.99 -3.33 -11.65
C GLU A 26 5.02 -2.47 -12.38
N ASP A 27 5.17 -1.22 -11.96
CA ASP A 27 6.15 -0.30 -12.54
C ASP A 27 7.59 -0.79 -12.34
N HIS A 28 7.83 -1.55 -11.29
CA HIS A 28 9.14 -2.13 -10.99
C HIS A 28 9.27 -3.56 -11.49
N ASP A 29 8.31 -4.04 -12.29
CA ASP A 29 8.33 -5.38 -12.88
C ASP A 29 8.47 -6.48 -11.83
N MET A 30 7.83 -6.30 -10.68
CA MET A 30 7.88 -7.28 -9.59
C MET A 30 6.59 -8.08 -9.52
N THR A 31 6.72 -9.36 -9.19
CA THR A 31 5.56 -10.20 -8.89
C THR A 31 5.11 -9.99 -7.44
N GLN A 32 3.89 -10.42 -7.13
CA GLN A 32 3.41 -10.38 -5.75
C GLN A 32 4.29 -11.22 -4.83
N THR A 33 4.77 -12.37 -5.31
CA THR A 33 5.67 -13.22 -4.53
C THR A 33 6.98 -12.51 -4.20
N GLU A 34 7.55 -11.79 -5.16
CA GLU A 34 8.80 -11.06 -4.94
C GLU A 34 8.62 -9.97 -3.87
N VAL A 35 7.54 -9.22 -3.95
CA VAL A 35 7.27 -8.18 -2.93
C VAL A 35 6.98 -8.83 -1.59
N ALA A 36 6.21 -9.92 -1.56
CA ALA A 36 5.94 -10.64 -0.33
C ALA A 36 7.24 -11.09 0.35
N ASP A 37 8.21 -11.56 -0.43
CA ASP A 37 9.52 -11.97 0.10
C ASP A 37 10.24 -10.80 0.74
N VAL A 38 10.22 -9.61 0.13
CA VAL A 38 10.81 -8.41 0.72
C VAL A 38 10.15 -8.07 2.06
N LEU A 39 8.84 -8.26 2.15
CA LEU A 39 8.08 -7.96 3.35
C LEU A 39 8.13 -9.07 4.40
N HIS A 40 8.76 -10.20 4.07
CA HIS A 40 8.79 -11.39 4.95
C HIS A 40 7.38 -11.89 5.29
N THR A 41 6.52 -11.91 4.28
CA THR A 41 5.15 -12.42 4.41
C THR A 41 4.85 -13.36 3.25
N SER A 42 3.69 -14.02 3.27
CA SER A 42 3.29 -14.92 2.21
C SER A 42 2.70 -14.16 1.02
N GLN A 43 2.78 -14.76 -0.17
CA GLN A 43 2.15 -14.19 -1.36
C GLN A 43 0.64 -14.03 -1.14
N THR A 44 0.01 -15.01 -0.49
CA THR A 44 -1.42 -14.97 -0.19
C THR A 44 -1.76 -13.75 0.68
N MET A 45 -0.97 -13.48 1.71
CA MET A 45 -1.21 -12.32 2.58
C MET A 45 -0.96 -11.02 1.83
N TYR A 46 0.12 -10.95 1.05
CA TYR A 46 0.40 -9.74 0.28
C TYR A 46 -0.71 -9.44 -0.72
N ALA A 47 -1.23 -10.49 -1.40
CA ALA A 47 -2.35 -10.31 -2.33
C ALA A 47 -3.58 -9.73 -1.62
N ARG A 48 -3.78 -10.05 -0.35
CA ARG A 48 -4.89 -9.48 0.43
C ARG A 48 -4.70 -8.00 0.67
N TYR A 49 -3.46 -7.54 0.82
CA TYR A 49 -3.18 -6.10 0.92
C TYR A 49 -3.57 -5.39 -0.39
N GLU A 50 -3.21 -5.97 -1.53
CA GLU A 50 -3.53 -5.35 -2.84
C GLU A 50 -5.01 -5.37 -3.16
N ARG A 51 -5.79 -6.26 -2.54
CA ARG A 51 -7.25 -6.28 -2.70
C ARG A 51 -7.99 -5.44 -1.67
N GLY A 52 -7.29 -4.92 -0.67
CA GLY A 52 -7.92 -4.21 0.43
C GLY A 52 -8.63 -5.12 1.42
N ALA A 53 -8.38 -6.44 1.37
CA ALA A 53 -8.98 -7.40 2.28
C ALA A 53 -8.36 -7.32 3.68
N ASN A 54 -7.10 -6.89 3.78
CA ASN A 54 -6.40 -6.69 5.04
C ASN A 54 -5.66 -5.36 5.01
N GLU A 55 -5.57 -4.70 6.16
CA GLU A 55 -4.78 -3.48 6.29
C GLU A 55 -3.29 -3.79 6.17
N LEU A 56 -2.57 -2.89 5.51
CA LEU A 56 -1.11 -2.98 5.41
C LEU A 56 -0.50 -2.56 6.75
N PRO A 57 0.26 -3.43 7.41
CA PRO A 57 0.95 -3.04 8.64
C PRO A 57 1.96 -1.93 8.40
N ILE A 58 2.19 -1.10 9.42
CA ILE A 58 3.14 0.01 9.31
C ILE A 58 4.54 -0.48 8.95
N ARG A 59 4.98 -1.62 9.51
CA ARG A 59 6.29 -2.18 9.18
C ARG A 59 6.42 -2.51 7.70
N HIS A 60 5.35 -2.95 7.07
CA HIS A 60 5.35 -3.23 5.62
C HIS A 60 5.31 -1.94 4.81
N LEU A 61 4.60 -0.92 5.29
CA LEU A 61 4.60 0.39 4.65
C LEU A 61 6.03 0.96 4.59
N ILE A 62 6.74 0.89 5.70
CA ILE A 62 8.13 1.36 5.77
C ILE A 62 9.00 0.59 4.77
N ALA A 63 8.85 -0.73 4.73
CA ALA A 63 9.62 -1.57 3.81
C ALA A 63 9.33 -1.22 2.35
N LEU A 64 8.07 -0.95 2.01
CA LEU A 64 7.71 -0.58 0.65
C LEU A 64 8.26 0.80 0.27
N CYS A 65 8.24 1.75 1.19
CA CYS A 65 8.86 3.06 0.96
C CYS A 65 10.35 2.90 0.64
N ASN A 66 11.04 2.06 1.38
CA ASN A 66 12.45 1.79 1.15
C ASN A 66 12.69 1.04 -0.16
N LEU A 67 11.84 0.07 -0.46
CA LEU A 67 11.97 -0.72 -1.69
C LEU A 67 11.83 0.14 -2.93
N TYR A 68 10.83 1.01 -2.96
CA TYR A 68 10.50 1.81 -4.14
C TYR A 68 11.07 3.22 -4.12
N HIS A 69 11.73 3.61 -3.03
CA HIS A 69 12.27 4.97 -2.83
C HIS A 69 11.18 6.04 -2.98
N VAL A 70 10.06 5.82 -2.31
CA VAL A 70 8.93 6.75 -2.29
C VAL A 70 8.59 7.10 -0.86
N SER A 71 7.87 8.23 -0.69
CA SER A 71 7.42 8.66 0.63
C SER A 71 6.21 7.85 1.09
N SER A 72 6.04 7.75 2.41
CA SER A 72 4.83 7.16 2.97
C SER A 72 3.59 7.98 2.61
N ASP A 73 3.73 9.31 2.54
CA ASP A 73 2.62 10.18 2.13
C ASP A 73 2.12 9.81 0.74
N TYR A 74 3.03 9.49 -0.18
CA TYR A 74 2.63 9.08 -1.52
C TYR A 74 1.84 7.77 -1.47
N ILE A 75 2.36 6.76 -0.78
CA ILE A 75 1.69 5.45 -0.69
C ILE A 75 0.33 5.61 0.00
N LEU A 76 0.27 6.40 1.07
CA LEU A 76 -0.97 6.60 1.83
C LEU A 76 -2.01 7.46 1.09
N GLY A 77 -1.66 8.05 -0.03
CA GLY A 77 -2.58 8.88 -0.79
C GLY A 77 -2.71 10.30 -0.27
N LEU A 78 -1.78 10.72 0.59
CA LEU A 78 -1.79 12.06 1.18
C LEU A 78 -1.04 13.08 0.32
N SER A 79 -0.27 12.61 -0.66
CA SER A 79 0.49 13.46 -1.56
C SER A 79 0.58 12.79 -2.93
N ASN A 80 0.67 13.60 -3.98
CA ASN A 80 0.90 13.11 -5.33
C ASN A 80 2.38 13.07 -5.69
N LYS A 81 3.24 13.54 -4.81
CA LYS A 81 4.69 13.51 -5.02
C LYS A 81 5.25 12.21 -4.49
N LYS A 82 6.01 11.49 -5.31
CA LYS A 82 6.59 10.22 -4.89
C LYS A 82 7.65 10.39 -3.80
N LYS A 83 8.29 11.54 -3.74
CA LYS A 83 9.34 11.82 -2.73
C LYS A 83 9.06 13.04 -1.87
#